data_910fa26ce95b3946796ad703c3b96927
#
_entry.id   910fa26ce95b3946796ad703c3b96927
#
_cell.length_a   1.000
_cell.length_b   1.000
_cell.length_c   1.000
_cell.angle_alpha   90.00
_cell.angle_beta   90.00
_cell.angle_gamma   90.00
#
_symmetry.space_group_name_H-M   'P 1'
#
loop_
_entity.id
_entity.type
_entity.pdbx_description
1 polymer ?
#
loop_
_entity_poly.entity_id
_entity_poly.type
_entity_poly.pdbx_seq_one_letter_code
_entity_poly.pdbx_strand_id
1 'polypeptide(L)'
;YVPAELNFKEYPKLKAQVNSLSSEFSNWQVTTENIKESKEVRAKLRKLSKAWNDKKIAIVKVVDKPVKEFQDNIKDLCTEVDNTASVIDDQIKAFEDKAKADKHEQHLKFIKKACEDAGVDPDKIEYDSKWDNKTFSNPKFEIAVDQQISLLLDRKKTYEADCTAIIEKANKQGLNADTYLQLF
;
A
#
# COMPACT_ATOMS: atom_id res chain seq x y z
N TYR A 1 -16.58 -20.15 22.55
CA TYR A 1 -17.35 -20.35 21.32
C TYR A 1 -18.25 -21.59 21.47
N VAL A 2 -19.53 -21.43 21.29
CA VAL A 2 -20.51 -22.55 21.27
C VAL A 2 -21.02 -22.66 19.83
N PRO A 3 -20.77 -23.78 19.12
CA PRO A 3 -21.26 -23.96 17.77
C PRO A 3 -22.79 -23.92 17.71
N ALA A 4 -23.34 -23.24 16.69
CA ALA A 4 -24.76 -23.30 16.40
C ALA A 4 -25.10 -24.70 15.89
N GLU A 5 -26.05 -25.39 16.56
CA GLU A 5 -26.53 -26.71 16.13
C GLU A 5 -27.92 -26.57 15.51
N LEU A 6 -28.03 -26.97 14.22
CA LEU A 6 -29.31 -27.03 13.51
C LEU A 6 -29.73 -28.50 13.36
N ASN A 7 -30.66 -28.95 14.17
CA ASN A 7 -31.12 -30.33 14.15
C ASN A 7 -32.53 -30.45 13.56
N PHE A 8 -32.68 -31.18 12.46
CA PHE A 8 -33.95 -31.42 11.79
C PHE A 8 -34.47 -32.84 12.12
N LYS A 9 -34.88 -33.05 13.37
CA LYS A 9 -35.33 -34.37 13.91
C LYS A 9 -36.48 -35.00 13.13
N GLU A 10 -37.39 -34.20 12.58
CA GLU A 10 -38.56 -34.67 11.85
C GLU A 10 -38.29 -35.01 10.38
N TYR A 11 -37.07 -34.80 9.88
CA TYR A 11 -36.73 -35.03 8.49
C TYR A 11 -37.02 -36.43 7.97
N PRO A 12 -36.67 -37.53 8.70
CA PRO A 12 -36.98 -38.90 8.23
C PRO A 12 -38.47 -39.16 8.05
N LYS A 13 -39.28 -38.64 8.98
CA LYS A 13 -40.73 -38.77 8.96
C LYS A 13 -41.36 -38.03 7.79
N LEU A 14 -40.95 -36.76 7.60
CA LEU A 14 -41.39 -35.94 6.49
C LEU A 14 -40.96 -36.53 5.14
N LYS A 15 -39.75 -37.06 5.06
CA LYS A 15 -39.24 -37.72 3.85
C LYS A 15 -40.07 -38.97 3.48
N ALA A 16 -40.44 -39.78 4.49
CA ALA A 16 -41.30 -40.95 4.28
C ALA A 16 -42.69 -40.52 3.76
N GLN A 17 -43.28 -39.47 4.32
CA GLN A 17 -44.57 -38.92 3.87
C GLN A 17 -44.48 -38.41 2.41
N VAL A 18 -43.42 -37.68 2.07
CA VAL A 18 -43.20 -37.21 0.70
C VAL A 18 -43.00 -38.36 -0.28
N ASN A 19 -42.23 -39.38 0.10
CA ASN A 19 -42.04 -40.59 -0.76
C ASN A 19 -43.37 -41.32 -0.98
N SER A 20 -44.21 -41.49 0.06
CA SER A 20 -45.53 -42.08 -0.07
C SER A 20 -46.42 -41.29 -1.03
N LEU A 21 -46.45 -39.96 -0.88
CA LEU A 21 -47.20 -39.06 -1.75
C LEU A 21 -46.68 -39.11 -3.20
N SER A 22 -45.37 -39.14 -3.39
CA SER A 22 -44.76 -39.25 -4.73
C SER A 22 -45.12 -40.58 -5.38
N SER A 23 -45.12 -41.69 -4.63
CA SER A 23 -45.50 -42.99 -5.13
C SER A 23 -46.96 -43.05 -5.56
N GLU A 24 -47.86 -42.40 -4.79
CA GLU A 24 -49.29 -42.31 -5.11
C GLU A 24 -49.54 -41.62 -6.47
N PHE A 25 -48.78 -40.59 -6.77
CA PHE A 25 -48.93 -39.81 -7.99
C PHE A 25 -47.92 -40.19 -9.12
N SER A 26 -47.01 -41.15 -8.92
CA SER A 26 -46.01 -41.53 -9.91
C SER A 26 -46.63 -42.13 -11.20
N ASN A 27 -47.78 -42.83 -11.07
CA ASN A 27 -48.51 -43.42 -12.18
C ASN A 27 -49.80 -42.64 -12.51
N TRP A 28 -49.95 -41.42 -12.02
CA TRP A 28 -51.14 -40.60 -12.28
C TRP A 28 -51.21 -40.18 -13.74
N GLN A 29 -52.21 -40.60 -14.46
CA GLN A 29 -52.49 -40.23 -15.84
C GLN A 29 -53.57 -39.14 -15.89
N VAL A 30 -53.27 -38.06 -16.58
CA VAL A 30 -54.23 -36.97 -16.74
C VAL A 30 -55.13 -37.29 -17.93
N THR A 31 -56.44 -37.33 -17.71
CA THR A 31 -57.46 -37.54 -18.72
C THR A 31 -58.41 -36.34 -18.77
N THR A 32 -59.31 -36.33 -19.77
CA THR A 32 -60.34 -35.30 -19.90
C THR A 32 -61.32 -35.28 -18.70
N GLU A 33 -61.54 -36.42 -18.10
CA GLU A 33 -62.45 -36.57 -16.96
C GLU A 33 -61.82 -36.04 -15.66
N ASN A 34 -60.47 -36.21 -15.47
CA ASN A 34 -59.82 -35.89 -14.21
C ASN A 34 -58.91 -34.61 -14.27
N ILE A 35 -58.89 -33.88 -15.39
CA ILE A 35 -58.05 -32.72 -15.64
C ILE A 35 -58.25 -31.64 -14.55
N LYS A 36 -59.46 -31.41 -14.06
CA LYS A 36 -59.75 -30.45 -13.04
C LYS A 36 -59.13 -30.86 -11.71
N GLU A 37 -59.31 -32.09 -11.31
CA GLU A 37 -58.69 -32.67 -10.09
C GLU A 37 -57.18 -32.68 -10.17
N SER A 38 -56.62 -33.06 -11.32
CA SER A 38 -55.16 -33.02 -11.56
C SER A 38 -54.57 -31.63 -11.39
N LYS A 39 -55.28 -30.58 -11.82
CA LYS A 39 -54.86 -29.18 -11.62
C LYS A 39 -54.88 -28.80 -10.10
N GLU A 40 -55.89 -29.25 -9.37
CA GLU A 40 -56.00 -28.98 -7.91
C GLU A 40 -54.91 -29.72 -7.14
N VAL A 41 -54.66 -30.98 -7.42
CA VAL A 41 -53.58 -31.77 -6.82
C VAL A 41 -52.23 -31.09 -7.08
N ARG A 42 -51.92 -30.73 -8.35
CA ARG A 42 -50.72 -29.99 -8.68
C ARG A 42 -50.57 -28.68 -7.89
N ALA A 43 -51.69 -27.91 -7.76
CA ALA A 43 -51.69 -26.68 -7.02
C ALA A 43 -51.38 -26.90 -5.53
N LYS A 44 -51.96 -27.93 -4.92
CA LYS A 44 -51.71 -28.34 -3.54
C LYS A 44 -50.23 -28.73 -3.32
N LEU A 45 -49.64 -29.54 -4.21
CA LEU A 45 -48.24 -29.97 -4.15
C LEU A 45 -47.29 -28.79 -4.27
N ARG A 46 -47.54 -27.85 -5.21
CA ARG A 46 -46.76 -26.62 -5.34
C ARG A 46 -46.87 -25.70 -4.10
N LYS A 47 -48.08 -25.59 -3.53
CA LYS A 47 -48.30 -24.81 -2.29
C LYS A 47 -47.51 -25.40 -1.14
N LEU A 48 -47.49 -26.74 -1.01
CA LEU A 48 -46.72 -27.44 0.03
C LEU A 48 -45.22 -27.22 -0.13
N SER A 49 -44.68 -27.37 -1.35
CA SER A 49 -43.28 -27.12 -1.67
C SER A 49 -42.88 -25.67 -1.36
N LYS A 50 -43.74 -24.71 -1.73
CA LYS A 50 -43.54 -23.29 -1.40
C LYS A 50 -43.50 -23.05 0.10
N ALA A 51 -44.46 -23.62 0.86
CA ALA A 51 -44.54 -23.48 2.33
C ALA A 51 -43.26 -24.02 3.03
N TRP A 52 -42.69 -25.12 2.54
CA TRP A 52 -41.43 -25.63 3.08
C TRP A 52 -40.26 -24.74 2.75
N ASN A 53 -40.21 -24.20 1.52
CA ASN A 53 -39.14 -23.25 1.15
C ASN A 53 -39.22 -21.96 1.95
N ASP A 54 -40.43 -21.42 2.14
CA ASP A 54 -40.65 -20.22 2.98
C ASP A 54 -40.24 -20.47 4.45
N LYS A 55 -40.56 -21.66 4.97
CA LYS A 55 -40.15 -22.07 6.32
C LYS A 55 -38.64 -22.22 6.45
N LYS A 56 -37.98 -22.83 5.41
CA LYS A 56 -36.53 -22.92 5.37
C LYS A 56 -35.91 -21.52 5.42
N ILE A 57 -36.37 -20.58 4.58
CA ILE A 57 -35.86 -19.21 4.54
C ILE A 57 -36.00 -18.52 5.90
N ALA A 58 -37.17 -18.67 6.53
CA ALA A 58 -37.43 -18.09 7.85
C ALA A 58 -36.47 -18.63 8.93
N ILE A 59 -36.24 -19.95 8.95
CA ILE A 59 -35.34 -20.60 9.91
C ILE A 59 -33.87 -20.13 9.64
N VAL A 60 -33.40 -20.16 8.39
CA VAL A 60 -32.06 -19.74 8.04
C VAL A 60 -31.80 -18.29 8.44
N LYS A 61 -32.78 -17.41 8.20
CA LYS A 61 -32.68 -16.00 8.62
C LYS A 61 -32.49 -15.81 10.14
N VAL A 62 -33.14 -16.65 10.94
CA VAL A 62 -32.98 -16.61 12.40
C VAL A 62 -31.60 -17.12 12.83
N VAL A 63 -31.10 -18.16 12.18
CA VAL A 63 -29.77 -18.73 12.47
C VAL A 63 -28.67 -17.80 12.04
N ASP A 64 -28.80 -17.14 10.89
CA ASP A 64 -27.79 -16.23 10.33
C ASP A 64 -27.68 -14.92 11.12
N LYS A 65 -28.74 -14.49 11.80
CA LYS A 65 -28.74 -13.23 12.54
C LYS A 65 -27.61 -13.13 13.58
N PRO A 66 -27.45 -14.07 14.54
CA PRO A 66 -26.35 -14.00 15.50
C PRO A 66 -24.96 -14.15 14.86
N VAL A 67 -24.85 -14.88 13.76
CA VAL A 67 -23.60 -15.01 13.02
C VAL A 67 -23.21 -13.65 12.41
N LYS A 68 -24.18 -12.96 11.82
CA LYS A 68 -23.95 -11.63 11.28
C LYS A 68 -23.59 -10.61 12.35
N GLU A 69 -24.31 -10.61 13.48
CA GLU A 69 -23.99 -9.74 14.62
C GLU A 69 -22.56 -9.98 15.13
N PHE A 70 -22.14 -11.25 15.22
CA PHE A 70 -20.76 -11.60 15.59
C PHE A 70 -19.74 -11.06 14.58
N GLN A 71 -20.00 -11.23 13.28
CA GLN A 71 -19.13 -10.72 12.23
C GLN A 71 -18.99 -9.20 12.26
N ASP A 72 -20.11 -8.48 12.46
CA ASP A 72 -20.13 -7.03 12.56
C ASP A 72 -19.33 -6.57 13.79
N ASN A 73 -19.50 -7.21 14.95
CA ASN A 73 -18.75 -6.90 16.17
C ASN A 73 -17.23 -7.11 15.99
N ILE A 74 -16.82 -8.22 15.36
CA ILE A 74 -15.40 -8.46 15.08
C ILE A 74 -14.84 -7.42 14.10
N LYS A 75 -15.61 -7.05 13.08
CA LYS A 75 -15.23 -6.00 12.15
C LYS A 75 -15.00 -4.66 12.84
N ASP A 76 -15.89 -4.29 13.76
CA ASP A 76 -15.75 -3.04 14.52
C ASP A 76 -14.49 -3.06 15.38
N LEU A 77 -14.20 -4.17 16.07
CA LEU A 77 -12.96 -4.34 16.85
C LEU A 77 -11.72 -4.24 15.97
N CYS A 78 -11.70 -4.89 14.81
CA CYS A 78 -10.60 -4.79 13.86
C CYS A 78 -10.39 -3.35 13.39
N THR A 79 -11.49 -2.64 13.07
CA THR A 79 -11.42 -1.24 12.63
C THR A 79 -10.81 -0.34 13.72
N GLU A 80 -11.17 -0.54 14.98
CA GLU A 80 -10.60 0.23 16.10
C GLU A 80 -9.09 -0.02 16.27
N VAL A 81 -8.67 -1.29 16.17
CA VAL A 81 -7.25 -1.67 16.23
C VAL A 81 -6.47 -1.08 15.05
N ASP A 82 -7.01 -1.18 13.83
CA ASP A 82 -6.37 -0.64 12.61
C ASP A 82 -6.24 0.89 12.67
N ASN A 83 -7.26 1.59 13.17
CA ASN A 83 -7.19 3.03 13.40
C ASN A 83 -6.09 3.41 14.40
N THR A 84 -5.97 2.63 15.48
CA THR A 84 -4.91 2.85 16.48
C THR A 84 -3.52 2.60 15.89
N ALA A 85 -3.35 1.55 15.09
CA ALA A 85 -2.10 1.27 14.38
C ALA A 85 -1.74 2.41 13.42
N SER A 86 -2.72 2.93 12.67
CA SER A 86 -2.50 4.06 11.75
C SER A 86 -1.98 5.32 12.47
N VAL A 87 -2.50 5.62 13.66
CA VAL A 87 -1.99 6.75 14.46
C VAL A 87 -0.52 6.56 14.84
N ILE A 88 -0.14 5.33 15.18
CA ILE A 88 1.26 5.00 15.50
C ILE A 88 2.15 5.10 14.25
N ASP A 89 1.68 4.62 13.10
CA ASP A 89 2.40 4.73 11.83
C ASP A 89 2.66 6.19 11.44
N ASP A 90 1.66 7.06 11.60
CA ASP A 90 1.81 8.50 11.36
C ASP A 90 2.85 9.14 12.30
N GLN A 91 2.89 8.73 13.58
CA GLN A 91 3.89 9.21 14.54
C GLN A 91 5.30 8.72 14.18
N ILE A 92 5.44 7.46 13.79
CA ILE A 92 6.72 6.89 13.33
C ILE A 92 7.22 7.66 12.12
N LYS A 93 6.36 7.87 11.12
CA LYS A 93 6.70 8.63 9.92
C LYS A 93 7.14 10.06 10.24
N ALA A 94 6.38 10.76 11.08
CA ALA A 94 6.74 12.12 11.50
C ALA A 94 8.09 12.17 12.21
N PHE A 95 8.39 11.17 13.05
CA PHE A 95 9.68 11.05 13.73
C PHE A 95 10.84 10.80 12.75
N GLU A 96 10.63 9.89 11.78
CA GLU A 96 11.65 9.58 10.77
C GLU A 96 11.89 10.76 9.81
N ASP A 97 10.84 11.46 9.40
CA ASP A 97 10.94 12.66 8.56
C ASP A 97 11.70 13.79 9.30
N LYS A 98 11.42 13.97 10.58
CA LYS A 98 12.17 14.91 11.41
C LYS A 98 13.64 14.54 11.53
N ALA A 99 13.94 13.29 11.84
CA ALA A 99 15.32 12.81 11.95
C ALA A 99 16.10 12.98 10.63
N LYS A 100 15.42 12.79 9.49
CA LYS A 100 15.99 13.02 8.17
C LYS A 100 16.26 14.50 7.91
N ALA A 101 15.33 15.37 8.28
CA ALA A 101 15.50 16.83 8.18
C ALA A 101 16.64 17.34 9.06
N ASP A 102 16.71 16.89 10.31
CA ASP A 102 17.77 17.25 11.25
C ASP A 102 19.17 16.83 10.73
N LYS A 103 19.23 15.63 10.14
CA LYS A 103 20.46 15.12 9.50
C LYS A 103 20.85 15.94 8.28
N HIS A 104 19.89 16.28 7.43
CA HIS A 104 20.10 17.16 6.28
C HIS A 104 20.70 18.52 6.70
N GLU A 105 20.13 19.15 7.73
CA GLU A 105 20.63 20.43 8.26
C GLU A 105 22.07 20.30 8.78
N GLN A 106 22.39 19.19 9.47
CA GLN A 106 23.76 18.91 9.93
C GLN A 106 24.74 18.77 8.77
N HIS A 107 24.33 18.06 7.70
CA HIS A 107 25.12 17.89 6.50
C HIS A 107 25.37 19.21 5.77
N LEU A 108 24.36 20.08 5.66
CA LEU A 108 24.55 21.40 5.06
C LEU A 108 25.51 22.27 5.86
N LYS A 109 25.43 22.23 7.20
CA LYS A 109 26.38 22.94 8.09
C LYS A 109 27.81 22.41 7.92
N PHE A 110 27.97 21.09 7.79
CA PHE A 110 29.28 20.48 7.51
C PHE A 110 29.84 20.91 6.18
N ILE A 111 29.06 20.81 5.09
CA ILE A 111 29.49 21.24 3.73
C ILE A 111 29.94 22.70 3.77
N LYS A 112 29.12 23.58 4.35
CA LYS A 112 29.44 25.00 4.43
C LYS A 112 30.78 25.23 5.11
N LYS A 113 31.00 24.60 6.27
CA LYS A 113 32.25 24.73 7.01
C LYS A 113 33.46 24.15 6.25
N ALA A 114 33.32 22.95 5.70
CA ALA A 114 34.41 22.31 4.95
C ALA A 114 34.80 23.10 3.70
N CYS A 115 33.82 23.70 3.02
CA CYS A 115 34.05 24.55 1.86
C CYS A 115 34.69 25.89 2.26
N GLU A 116 34.25 26.52 3.36
CA GLU A 116 34.88 27.74 3.90
C GLU A 116 36.35 27.47 4.27
N ASP A 117 36.66 26.38 4.95
CA ASP A 117 38.01 26.00 5.35
C ASP A 117 38.93 25.72 4.12
N ALA A 118 38.34 25.20 3.02
CA ALA A 118 39.04 24.89 1.77
C ALA A 118 39.10 26.06 0.77
N GLY A 119 38.38 27.16 1.01
CA GLY A 119 38.28 28.29 0.08
C GLY A 119 37.55 27.93 -1.24
N VAL A 120 36.53 27.08 -1.12
CA VAL A 120 35.66 26.59 -2.22
C VAL A 120 34.23 27.11 -1.97
N ASP A 121 33.53 27.40 -3.05
CA ASP A 121 32.12 27.81 -2.99
C ASP A 121 31.23 26.61 -2.63
N PRO A 122 30.47 26.66 -1.51
CA PRO A 122 29.56 25.57 -1.10
C PRO A 122 28.50 25.21 -2.14
N ASP A 123 28.06 26.16 -2.97
CA ASP A 123 27.05 25.95 -4.02
C ASP A 123 27.57 25.07 -5.17
N LYS A 124 28.88 24.81 -5.21
CA LYS A 124 29.50 23.88 -6.16
C LYS A 124 29.45 22.42 -5.75
N ILE A 125 29.05 22.14 -4.51
CA ILE A 125 28.90 20.77 -3.99
C ILE A 125 27.55 20.21 -4.43
N GLU A 126 27.57 19.10 -5.15
CA GLU A 126 26.37 18.38 -5.55
C GLU A 126 25.87 17.55 -4.36
N TYR A 127 24.71 17.94 -3.81
CA TYR A 127 24.09 17.23 -2.70
C TYR A 127 23.34 16.00 -3.19
N ASP A 128 23.70 14.79 -2.69
CA ASP A 128 22.95 13.55 -2.94
C ASP A 128 21.93 13.33 -1.80
N SER A 129 20.62 13.30 -2.15
CA SER A 129 19.54 13.05 -1.19
C SER A 129 19.66 11.72 -0.44
N LYS A 130 20.46 10.77 -0.95
CA LYS A 130 20.76 9.49 -0.29
C LYS A 130 21.56 9.68 1.00
N TRP A 131 22.29 10.78 1.14
CA TRP A 131 23.08 11.08 2.32
C TRP A 131 22.19 11.23 3.55
N ASP A 132 20.94 11.69 3.40
CA ASP A 132 19.99 11.85 4.49
C ASP A 132 19.39 10.52 4.97
N ASN A 133 19.58 9.43 4.25
CA ASN A 133 19.07 8.13 4.67
C ASN A 133 19.74 7.66 5.96
N LYS A 134 18.96 7.04 6.85
CA LYS A 134 19.43 6.51 8.15
C LYS A 134 20.62 5.53 7.98
N THR A 135 20.64 4.77 6.89
CA THR A 135 21.67 3.78 6.59
C THR A 135 22.96 4.38 6.00
N PHE A 136 22.95 5.66 5.59
CA PHE A 136 24.13 6.32 5.07
C PHE A 136 24.92 6.92 6.25
N SER A 137 26.13 6.43 6.49
CA SER A 137 26.92 6.86 7.65
C SER A 137 27.60 8.21 7.42
N ASN A 138 27.76 9.01 8.50
CA ASN A 138 28.43 10.29 8.44
C ASN A 138 29.88 10.22 7.88
N PRO A 139 30.72 9.22 8.24
CA PRO A 139 32.03 9.11 7.64
C PRO A 139 32.04 8.96 6.10
N LYS A 140 31.06 8.20 5.55
CA LYS A 140 30.90 8.08 4.08
C LYS A 140 30.48 9.40 3.44
N PHE A 141 29.62 10.15 4.13
CA PHE A 141 29.21 11.48 3.70
C PHE A 141 30.41 12.46 3.68
N GLU A 142 31.19 12.51 4.77
CA GLU A 142 32.37 13.37 4.88
C GLU A 142 33.37 13.08 3.76
N ILE A 143 33.69 11.79 3.53
CA ILE A 143 34.56 11.38 2.43
C ILE A 143 34.02 11.84 1.06
N ALA A 144 32.71 11.71 0.82
CA ALA A 144 32.11 12.12 -0.45
C ALA A 144 32.20 13.63 -0.66
N VAL A 145 32.03 14.44 0.39
CA VAL A 145 32.20 15.90 0.35
C VAL A 145 33.67 16.26 0.12
N ASP A 146 34.61 15.65 0.84
CA ASP A 146 36.05 15.89 0.68
C ASP A 146 36.55 15.57 -0.72
N GLN A 147 36.02 14.48 -1.33
CA GLN A 147 36.32 14.14 -2.74
C GLN A 147 35.83 15.22 -3.70
N GLN A 148 34.64 15.76 -3.52
CA GLN A 148 34.14 16.86 -4.35
C GLN A 148 34.94 18.13 -4.17
N ILE A 149 35.31 18.50 -2.94
CA ILE A 149 36.17 19.64 -2.65
C ILE A 149 37.52 19.47 -3.31
N SER A 150 38.15 18.29 -3.20
CA SER A 150 39.45 18.01 -3.83
C SER A 150 39.39 18.17 -5.36
N LEU A 151 38.33 17.66 -5.99
CA LEU A 151 38.14 17.84 -7.44
C LEU A 151 37.96 19.31 -7.85
N LEU A 152 37.26 20.10 -7.05
CA LEU A 152 37.07 21.53 -7.30
C LEU A 152 38.39 22.31 -7.15
N LEU A 153 39.19 21.97 -6.14
CA LEU A 153 40.52 22.56 -5.95
C LEU A 153 41.50 22.23 -7.08
N ASP A 154 41.48 20.98 -7.56
CA ASP A 154 42.34 20.55 -8.67
C ASP A 154 41.94 21.24 -9.97
N ARG A 155 40.62 21.38 -10.23
CA ARG A 155 40.14 22.18 -11.39
C ARG A 155 40.56 23.62 -11.30
N LYS A 156 40.49 24.26 -10.12
CA LYS A 156 40.94 25.65 -9.89
C LYS A 156 42.42 25.79 -10.16
N LYS A 157 43.26 24.89 -9.63
CA LYS A 157 44.71 24.89 -9.87
C LYS A 157 45.05 24.74 -11.36
N THR A 158 44.37 23.82 -12.06
CA THR A 158 44.56 23.63 -13.49
C THR A 158 44.18 24.89 -14.26
N TYR A 159 43.04 25.49 -13.96
CA TYR A 159 42.62 26.76 -14.58
C TYR A 159 43.63 27.91 -14.33
N GLU A 160 44.10 28.07 -13.09
CA GLU A 160 45.12 29.09 -12.75
C GLU A 160 46.44 28.84 -13.48
N ALA A 161 46.88 27.59 -13.60
CA ALA A 161 48.09 27.23 -14.37
C ALA A 161 47.93 27.51 -15.86
N ASP A 162 46.78 27.19 -16.44
CA ASP A 162 46.47 27.43 -17.86
C ASP A 162 46.40 28.97 -18.13
N CYS A 163 45.74 29.74 -17.25
CA CYS A 163 45.73 31.20 -17.34
C CYS A 163 47.15 31.77 -17.30
N THR A 164 48.02 31.29 -16.39
CA THR A 164 49.41 31.72 -16.28
C THR A 164 50.17 31.42 -17.56
N ALA A 165 50.01 30.22 -18.11
CA ALA A 165 50.66 29.83 -19.38
C ALA A 165 50.21 30.69 -20.57
N ILE A 166 48.91 31.05 -20.61
CA ILE A 166 48.36 31.95 -21.64
C ILE A 166 48.99 33.34 -21.51
N ILE A 167 49.06 33.90 -20.28
CA ILE A 167 49.66 35.21 -20.03
C ILE A 167 51.11 35.22 -20.44
N GLU A 168 51.92 34.25 -20.04
CA GLU A 168 53.31 34.16 -20.37
C GLU A 168 53.54 34.08 -21.90
N LYS A 169 52.73 33.27 -22.58
CA LYS A 169 52.84 33.08 -24.04
C LYS A 169 52.43 34.33 -24.80
N ALA A 170 51.36 35.00 -24.40
CA ALA A 170 50.92 36.26 -24.98
C ALA A 170 51.99 37.36 -24.80
N ASN A 171 52.54 37.49 -23.59
CA ASN A 171 53.61 38.48 -23.32
C ASN A 171 54.87 38.24 -24.15
N LYS A 172 55.27 36.97 -24.32
CA LYS A 172 56.44 36.63 -25.21
C LYS A 172 56.23 36.99 -26.67
N GLN A 173 54.99 37.07 -27.13
CA GLN A 173 54.60 37.37 -28.49
C GLN A 173 54.16 38.82 -28.66
N GLY A 174 54.18 39.65 -27.63
CA GLY A 174 53.71 41.03 -27.66
C GLY A 174 52.21 41.20 -27.87
N LEU A 175 51.41 40.19 -27.50
CA LEU A 175 49.98 40.17 -27.65
C LEU A 175 49.30 40.52 -26.34
N ASN A 176 48.05 41.03 -26.39
CA ASN A 176 47.27 41.32 -25.19
C ASN A 176 46.68 40.00 -24.63
N ALA A 177 47.13 39.59 -23.43
CA ALA A 177 46.70 38.38 -22.75
C ALA A 177 45.20 38.37 -22.43
N ASP A 178 44.61 39.54 -22.08
CA ASP A 178 43.19 39.65 -21.70
C ASP A 178 42.25 39.19 -22.81
N THR A 179 42.63 39.42 -24.07
CA THR A 179 41.83 38.96 -25.22
C THR A 179 41.71 37.45 -25.28
N TYR A 180 42.73 36.72 -24.86
CA TYR A 180 42.74 35.26 -24.85
C TYR A 180 42.09 34.67 -23.59
N LEU A 181 42.26 35.35 -22.46
CA LEU A 181 41.61 34.93 -21.19
C LEU A 181 40.07 35.06 -21.21
N GLN A 182 39.53 35.99 -22.04
CA GLN A 182 38.07 36.11 -22.23
C GLN A 182 37.45 34.95 -23.05
N LEU A 183 38.25 34.19 -23.77
CA LEU A 183 37.84 33.06 -24.59
C LEU A 183 38.00 31.70 -23.87
N PHE A 184 38.64 31.71 -22.69
CA PHE A 184 38.96 30.54 -21.88
C PHE A 184 38.03 30.41 -20.67
#